data_f9c2ca80166f1d13eb1148702842b2c2
#
_entry.id   f9c2ca80166f1d13eb1148702842b2c2
#
_cell.length_a   1.000
_cell.length_b   1.000
_cell.length_c   1.000
_cell.angle_alpha   90.00
_cell.angle_beta   90.00
_cell.angle_gamma   90.00
#
_symmetry.space_group_name_H-M   'P 1'
#
loop_
_entity.id
_entity.type
_entity.pdbx_description
1 polymer ?
#
loop_
_entity_poly.entity_id
_entity_poly.type
_entity_poly.pdbx_seq_one_letter_code
_entity_poly.pdbx_strand_id
1 'polypeptide(L)'
;MPASIYVADDEPVLLNALVKRLSQSQHQVRAFKSGDEMLAAVEQGLPALPDLILLDIKMPGRSGLEILATLRAKAKDAVVIILTSYGTVEEAVEAMKLGAYDFIIKTVDLQLVEPVVNRALEHLALRRQAGK
;
A
#
# COMPACT_ATOMS: atom_id res chain seq x y z
N MET A 1 -12.79 10.96 1.86
CA MET A 1 -13.52 9.71 1.72
C MET A 1 -12.85 8.60 2.53
N PRO A 2 -13.59 7.99 3.46
CA PRO A 2 -13.04 6.85 4.19
C PRO A 2 -12.75 5.68 3.23
N ALA A 3 -11.65 5.03 3.47
CA ALA A 3 -11.23 3.91 2.63
C ALA A 3 -10.65 2.80 3.51
N SER A 4 -10.59 1.60 2.95
CA SER A 4 -9.92 0.47 3.58
C SER A 4 -8.48 0.45 3.10
N ILE A 5 -7.54 0.60 4.03
CA ILE A 5 -6.12 0.69 3.71
C ILE A 5 -5.35 -0.41 4.43
N TYR A 6 -4.53 -1.15 3.69
CA TYR A 6 -3.61 -2.12 4.26
C TYR A 6 -2.20 -1.55 4.20
N VAL A 7 -1.46 -1.67 5.30
CA VAL A 7 -0.06 -1.20 5.38
C VAL A 7 0.81 -2.39 5.76
N ALA A 8 1.79 -2.70 4.95
CA ALA A 8 2.75 -3.76 5.23
C ALA A 8 4.15 -3.16 5.34
N ASP A 9 4.74 -3.23 6.53
CA ASP A 9 6.08 -2.72 6.82
C ASP A 9 6.59 -3.43 8.06
N ASP A 10 7.85 -3.85 8.05
CA ASP A 10 8.45 -4.57 9.16
C ASP A 10 9.09 -3.65 10.22
N GLU A 11 9.09 -2.34 10.01
CA GLU A 11 9.60 -1.37 10.98
C GLU A 11 8.46 -0.92 11.90
N PRO A 12 8.45 -1.34 13.18
CA PRO A 12 7.29 -1.10 14.06
C PRO A 12 6.99 0.38 14.27
N VAL A 13 8.02 1.21 14.39
CA VAL A 13 7.83 2.64 14.65
C VAL A 13 7.14 3.32 13.47
N LEU A 14 7.61 3.06 12.27
CA LEU A 14 7.01 3.63 11.07
C LEU A 14 5.61 3.07 10.85
N LEU A 15 5.44 1.77 11.02
CA LEU A 15 4.14 1.13 10.83
C LEU A 15 3.09 1.74 11.76
N ASN A 16 3.42 1.89 13.04
CA ASN A 16 2.49 2.47 14.01
C ASN A 16 2.18 3.93 13.69
N ALA A 17 3.17 4.69 13.24
CA ALA A 17 2.96 6.09 12.89
C ALA A 17 2.05 6.24 11.66
N LEU A 18 2.23 5.38 10.66
CA LEU A 18 1.37 5.38 9.47
C LEU A 18 -0.07 5.01 9.82
N VAL A 19 -0.24 3.98 10.65
CA VAL A 19 -1.58 3.56 11.08
C VAL A 19 -2.28 4.70 11.80
N LYS A 20 -1.59 5.33 12.75
CA LYS A 20 -2.16 6.42 13.52
C LYS A 20 -2.59 7.57 12.63
N ARG A 21 -1.71 7.99 11.72
CA ARG A 21 -1.99 9.13 10.85
C ARG A 21 -3.16 8.86 9.91
N LEU A 22 -3.17 7.70 9.28
CA LEU A 22 -4.23 7.36 8.35
C LEU A 22 -5.57 7.14 9.07
N SER A 23 -5.53 6.59 10.28
CA SER A 23 -6.74 6.42 11.09
C SER A 23 -7.34 7.76 11.51
N GLN A 24 -6.50 8.77 11.74
CA GLN A 24 -6.97 10.12 12.06
C GLN A 24 -7.74 10.74 10.90
N SER A 25 -7.47 10.31 9.68
CA SER A 25 -8.21 10.75 8.50
C SER A 25 -9.43 9.87 8.23
N GLN A 26 -9.86 9.11 9.22
CA GLN A 26 -11.08 8.30 9.21
C GLN A 26 -11.03 7.09 8.29
N HIS A 27 -9.84 6.70 7.84
CA HIS A 27 -9.69 5.44 7.09
C HIS A 27 -9.68 4.25 8.03
N GLN A 28 -10.13 3.10 7.53
CA GLN A 28 -9.99 1.83 8.22
C GLN A 28 -8.65 1.23 7.83
N VAL A 29 -7.74 1.11 8.78
CA VAL A 29 -6.35 0.72 8.50
C VAL A 29 -6.04 -0.61 9.17
N ARG A 30 -5.50 -1.55 8.39
CA ARG A 30 -4.96 -2.80 8.92
C ARG A 30 -3.46 -2.82 8.68
N ALA A 31 -2.71 -3.22 9.72
CA ALA A 31 -1.25 -3.24 9.68
C ALA A 31 -0.75 -4.67 9.65
N PHE A 32 0.30 -4.88 8.85
CA PHE A 32 0.95 -6.19 8.72
C PHE A 32 2.45 -6.01 8.80
N LYS A 33 3.12 -6.95 9.45
CA LYS A 33 4.58 -6.91 9.61
C LYS A 33 5.31 -7.56 8.45
N SER A 34 4.58 -8.23 7.56
CA SER A 34 5.16 -8.86 6.38
C SER A 34 4.15 -8.86 5.24
N GLY A 35 4.67 -8.99 4.03
CA GLY A 35 3.82 -9.11 2.85
C GLY A 35 3.04 -10.41 2.85
N ASP A 36 3.62 -11.49 3.39
CA ASP A 36 2.93 -12.78 3.44
C ASP A 36 1.70 -12.72 4.34
N GLU A 37 1.80 -12.05 5.50
CA GLU A 37 0.64 -11.84 6.36
C GLU A 37 -0.46 -11.05 5.65
N MET A 38 -0.06 -10.01 4.93
CA MET A 38 -1.01 -9.19 4.18
C MET A 38 -1.67 -9.99 3.08
N LEU A 39 -0.92 -10.80 2.33
CA LEU A 39 -1.49 -11.65 1.29
C LEU A 39 -2.50 -12.63 1.86
N ALA A 40 -2.23 -13.20 3.03
CA ALA A 40 -3.17 -14.10 3.67
C ALA A 40 -4.50 -13.38 3.95
N ALA A 41 -4.44 -12.13 4.42
CA ALA A 41 -5.63 -11.34 4.67
C ALA A 41 -6.39 -11.02 3.38
N VAL A 42 -5.67 -10.70 2.31
CA VAL A 42 -6.27 -10.45 1.00
C VAL A 42 -6.98 -11.70 0.48
N GLU A 43 -6.36 -12.86 0.64
CA GLU A 43 -6.95 -14.12 0.19
C GLU A 43 -8.24 -14.44 0.95
N GLN A 44 -8.32 -14.08 2.22
CA GLN A 44 -9.55 -14.26 2.98
C GLN A 44 -10.66 -13.32 2.53
N GLY A 45 -10.29 -12.12 2.09
CA GLY A 45 -11.25 -11.12 1.60
C GLY A 45 -12.19 -10.58 2.66
N LEU A 46 -11.88 -10.74 3.93
CA LEU A 46 -12.75 -10.35 5.03
C LEU A 46 -12.08 -9.31 5.92
N PRO A 47 -12.82 -8.32 6.43
CA PRO A 47 -14.22 -8.05 6.11
C PRO A 47 -14.43 -7.56 4.68
N ALA A 48 -13.38 -7.04 4.05
CA ALA A 48 -13.42 -6.57 2.67
C ALA A 48 -12.01 -6.50 2.11
N LEU A 49 -11.88 -6.48 0.79
CA LEU A 49 -10.60 -6.22 0.14
C LEU A 49 -10.19 -4.77 0.35
N PRO A 50 -8.88 -4.47 0.41
CA PRO A 50 -8.44 -3.10 0.58
C PRO A 50 -8.68 -2.27 -0.69
N ASP A 51 -8.93 -0.98 -0.47
CA ASP A 51 -8.98 0.00 -1.56
C ASP A 51 -7.56 0.45 -1.95
N LEU A 52 -6.69 0.54 -0.95
CA LEU A 52 -5.34 1.05 -1.13
C LEU A 52 -4.38 0.24 -0.26
N ILE A 53 -3.19 0.01 -0.77
CA ILE A 53 -2.15 -0.74 -0.07
C ILE A 53 -0.86 0.07 -0.06
N LEU A 54 -0.28 0.24 1.13
CA LEU A 54 1.08 0.76 1.29
C LEU A 54 1.98 -0.45 1.55
N LEU A 55 2.94 -0.69 0.68
CA LEU A 55 3.73 -1.91 0.68
C LEU A 55 5.23 -1.59 0.70
N ASP A 56 5.91 -2.00 1.77
CA ASP A 56 7.36 -1.91 1.83
C ASP A 56 7.98 -2.92 0.87
N ILE A 57 8.93 -2.48 0.07
CA ILE A 57 9.62 -3.36 -0.86
C ILE A 57 10.52 -4.36 -0.14
N LYS A 58 11.18 -3.93 0.93
CA LYS A 58 12.15 -4.80 1.63
C LYS A 58 11.62 -5.25 2.99
N MET A 59 11.12 -6.47 2.99
CA MET A 59 10.66 -7.14 4.20
C MET A 59 11.16 -8.58 4.20
N PRO A 60 11.24 -9.22 5.37
CA PRO A 60 11.56 -10.65 5.43
C PRO A 60 10.54 -11.48 4.64
N GLY A 61 10.99 -12.59 4.08
CA GLY A 61 10.15 -13.47 3.29
C GLY A 61 10.19 -13.11 1.81
N ARG A 62 9.03 -13.19 1.15
CA ARG A 62 8.96 -12.84 -0.27
C ARG A 62 9.26 -11.37 -0.48
N SER A 63 9.91 -11.04 -1.59
CA SER A 63 10.23 -9.66 -1.92
C SER A 63 8.95 -8.85 -2.18
N GLY A 64 9.03 -7.54 -1.98
CA GLY A 64 7.91 -6.66 -2.27
C GLY A 64 7.43 -6.75 -3.71
N LEU A 65 8.35 -6.99 -4.65
CA LEU A 65 7.98 -7.15 -6.06
C LEU A 65 7.15 -8.40 -6.30
N GLU A 66 7.50 -9.51 -5.66
CA GLU A 66 6.72 -10.74 -5.74
C GLU A 66 5.33 -10.56 -5.11
N ILE A 67 5.27 -9.88 -3.97
CA ILE A 67 4.01 -9.57 -3.29
C ILE A 67 3.13 -8.73 -4.21
N LEU A 68 3.70 -7.70 -4.84
CA LEU A 68 2.97 -6.83 -5.75
C LEU A 68 2.39 -7.60 -6.93
N ALA A 69 3.18 -8.47 -7.54
CA ALA A 69 2.70 -9.28 -8.66
C ALA A 69 1.50 -10.13 -8.25
N THR A 70 1.55 -10.73 -7.06
CA THR A 70 0.44 -11.53 -6.54
C THR A 70 -0.78 -10.66 -6.27
N LEU A 71 -0.58 -9.46 -5.70
CA LEU A 71 -1.67 -8.53 -5.43
C LEU A 71 -2.38 -8.10 -6.71
N ARG A 72 -1.64 -7.87 -7.81
CA ARG A 72 -2.25 -7.48 -9.08
C ARG A 72 -3.23 -8.54 -9.59
N ALA A 73 -2.99 -9.81 -9.24
CA ALA A 73 -3.88 -10.89 -9.62
C ALA A 73 -5.07 -11.05 -8.66
N LYS A 74 -4.86 -10.84 -7.37
CA LYS A 74 -5.86 -11.16 -6.32
C LYS A 74 -6.68 -9.95 -5.88
N ALA A 75 -6.13 -8.75 -5.97
CA ALA A 75 -6.81 -7.51 -5.58
C ALA A 75 -6.62 -6.49 -6.70
N LYS A 76 -7.19 -6.77 -7.86
CA LYS A 76 -6.97 -6.00 -9.09
C LYS A 76 -7.33 -4.53 -8.96
N ASP A 77 -8.35 -4.22 -8.17
CA ASP A 77 -8.84 -2.85 -8.05
C ASP A 77 -8.06 -2.02 -7.03
N ALA A 78 -7.32 -2.67 -6.15
CA ALA A 78 -6.57 -1.94 -5.14
C ALA A 78 -5.45 -1.11 -5.77
N VAL A 79 -5.29 0.11 -5.27
CA VAL A 79 -4.19 0.98 -5.67
C VAL A 79 -3.01 0.70 -4.74
N VAL A 80 -1.84 0.41 -5.30
CA VAL A 80 -0.66 0.06 -4.51
C VAL A 80 0.34 1.20 -4.55
N ILE A 81 0.77 1.66 -3.38
CA ILE A 81 1.84 2.63 -3.20
C ILE A 81 3.01 1.92 -2.53
N ILE A 82 4.19 2.02 -3.12
CA ILE A 82 5.38 1.37 -2.60
C ILE A 82 6.07 2.26 -1.58
N LEU A 83 6.47 1.67 -0.46
CA LEU A 83 7.36 2.33 0.51
C LEU A 83 8.76 1.83 0.22
N THR A 84 9.70 2.74 0.03
CA THR A 84 11.07 2.40 -0.37
C THR A 84 12.09 3.24 0.38
N SER A 85 13.27 2.66 0.65
CA SER A 85 14.41 3.41 1.17
C SER A 85 15.31 3.85 0.01
N TYR A 86 16.31 4.69 0.30
CA TYR A 86 17.18 5.26 -0.73
C TYR A 86 17.87 4.21 -1.60
N GLY A 87 18.23 3.08 -1.02
CA GLY A 87 18.95 2.04 -1.77
C GLY A 87 18.08 1.20 -2.69
N THR A 88 16.76 1.48 -2.75
CA THR A 88 15.82 0.62 -3.48
C THR A 88 15.06 1.37 -4.58
N VAL A 89 15.59 2.49 -5.07
CA VAL A 89 14.91 3.28 -6.11
C VAL A 89 14.72 2.47 -7.38
N GLU A 90 15.71 1.66 -7.77
CA GLU A 90 15.57 0.80 -8.96
C GLU A 90 14.43 -0.19 -8.80
N GLU A 91 14.27 -0.75 -7.61
CA GLU A 91 13.17 -1.67 -7.32
C GLU A 91 11.83 -0.95 -7.36
N ALA A 92 11.78 0.31 -6.92
CA ALA A 92 10.56 1.12 -7.02
C ALA A 92 10.17 1.32 -8.49
N VAL A 93 11.15 1.57 -9.37
CA VAL A 93 10.89 1.68 -10.81
C VAL A 93 10.31 0.38 -11.36
N GLU A 94 10.88 -0.76 -10.96
CA GLU A 94 10.34 -2.06 -11.35
C GLU A 94 8.90 -2.24 -10.86
N ALA A 95 8.61 -1.81 -9.63
CA ALA A 95 7.26 -1.88 -9.08
C ALA A 95 6.28 -1.06 -9.91
N MET A 96 6.68 0.11 -10.38
CA MET A 96 5.82 0.94 -11.24
C MET A 96 5.48 0.19 -12.53
N LYS A 97 6.44 -0.53 -13.10
CA LYS A 97 6.20 -1.36 -14.28
C LYS A 97 5.23 -2.51 -13.99
N LEU A 98 5.21 -3.00 -12.76
CA LEU A 98 4.32 -4.08 -12.34
C LEU A 98 2.93 -3.58 -11.91
N GLY A 99 2.68 -2.28 -12.00
CA GLY A 99 1.37 -1.73 -11.75
C GLY A 99 1.19 -0.95 -10.45
N ALA A 100 2.27 -0.65 -9.72
CA ALA A 100 2.16 0.26 -8.58
C ALA A 100 1.77 1.66 -9.08
N TYR A 101 0.97 2.34 -8.29
CA TYR A 101 0.52 3.68 -8.65
C TYR A 101 1.60 4.74 -8.42
N ASP A 102 2.31 4.62 -7.30
CA ASP A 102 3.32 5.60 -6.90
C ASP A 102 4.26 4.96 -5.88
N PHE A 103 5.26 5.71 -5.45
CA PHE A 103 6.14 5.28 -4.36
C PHE A 103 6.43 6.44 -3.42
N ILE A 104 6.79 6.12 -2.17
CA ILE A 104 7.15 7.09 -1.15
C ILE A 104 8.48 6.64 -0.54
N ILE A 105 9.43 7.56 -0.44
CA ILE A 105 10.72 7.26 0.20
C ILE A 105 10.54 7.33 1.72
N LYS A 106 10.94 6.28 2.42
CA LYS A 106 10.65 6.08 3.84
C LYS A 106 11.27 7.12 4.79
N THR A 107 12.27 7.84 4.31
CA THR A 107 12.90 8.90 5.11
C THR A 107 12.12 10.21 5.10
N VAL A 108 11.02 10.26 4.37
CA VAL A 108 10.25 11.47 4.18
C VAL A 108 9.33 11.72 5.36
N ASP A 109 9.04 12.99 5.60
CA ASP A 109 8.06 13.45 6.58
C ASP A 109 6.71 12.78 6.32
N LEU A 110 6.10 12.25 7.38
CA LEU A 110 4.78 11.62 7.29
C LEU A 110 3.71 12.55 6.73
N GLN A 111 3.90 13.86 6.84
CA GLN A 111 2.98 14.83 6.25
C GLN A 111 2.84 14.65 4.74
N LEU A 112 3.85 14.09 4.07
CA LEU A 112 3.80 13.87 2.64
C LEU A 112 3.04 12.61 2.24
N VAL A 113 2.75 11.73 3.19
CA VAL A 113 2.01 10.50 2.91
C VAL A 113 0.56 10.79 2.54
N GLU A 114 -0.10 11.67 3.30
CA GLU A 114 -1.52 11.94 3.07
C GLU A 114 -1.83 12.49 1.68
N PRO A 115 -1.06 13.46 1.15
CA PRO A 115 -1.33 13.93 -0.22
C PRO A 115 -1.21 12.82 -1.27
N VAL A 116 -0.24 11.93 -1.12
CA VAL A 116 -0.09 10.81 -2.06
C VAL A 116 -1.25 9.84 -1.93
N VAL A 117 -1.65 9.51 -0.71
CA VAL A 117 -2.79 8.63 -0.45
C VAL A 117 -4.07 9.24 -1.02
N ASN A 118 -4.31 10.51 -0.76
CA ASN A 118 -5.52 11.19 -1.25
C ASN A 118 -5.58 11.19 -2.77
N ARG A 119 -4.46 11.44 -3.44
CA ARG A 119 -4.38 11.43 -4.89
C ARG A 119 -4.66 10.03 -5.44
N ALA A 120 -4.13 9.02 -4.78
CA ALA A 120 -4.37 7.63 -5.18
C ALA A 120 -5.84 7.25 -5.03
N LEU A 121 -6.48 7.70 -3.95
CA LEU A 121 -7.90 7.41 -3.73
C LEU A 121 -8.79 8.15 -4.73
N GLU A 122 -8.42 9.37 -5.12
CA GLU A 122 -9.13 10.09 -6.18
C GLU A 122 -9.00 9.34 -7.50
N HIS A 123 -7.81 8.86 -7.82
CA HIS A 123 -7.58 8.07 -9.02
C HIS A 123 -8.46 6.82 -9.03
N LEU A 124 -8.54 6.12 -7.89
CA LEU A 124 -9.37 4.93 -7.76
C LEU A 124 -10.85 5.26 -7.98
N ALA A 125 -11.32 6.34 -7.38
CA ALA A 125 -12.72 6.77 -7.50
C ALA A 125 -13.07 7.08 -8.96
N LEU A 126 -12.20 7.78 -9.67
CA LEU A 126 -12.40 8.11 -11.08
C LEU A 126 -12.40 6.85 -11.93
N ARG A 127 -11.51 5.92 -11.65
CA ARG A 127 -11.43 4.66 -12.38
C ARG A 127 -12.70 3.82 -12.19
N ARG A 128 -13.24 3.81 -10.97
CA ARG A 128 -14.49 3.08 -10.68
C ARG A 128 -15.68 3.71 -11.37
N GLN A 129 -15.72 5.04 -11.47
CA GLN A 129 -16.77 5.73 -12.23
C GLN A 129 -16.67 5.42 -13.72
N ALA A 130 -15.46 5.43 -14.27
CA ALA A 130 -15.25 5.14 -15.68
C ALA A 130 -15.64 3.70 -16.05
N GLY A 131 -15.53 2.78 -15.09
CA GLY A 131 -15.86 1.39 -15.30
C GLY A 131 -17.34 1.06 -15.26
N LYS A 132 -18.17 2.06 -14.99
CA LYS A 132 -19.62 1.87 -15.03
C LYS A 132 -20.15 2.11 -16.46
#